data_a20786835ed53fbbd82b10c52d81992f
#
_entry.id   a20786835ed53fbbd82b10c52d81992f
#
_cell.length_a   1.000
_cell.length_b   1.000
_cell.length_c   1.000
_cell.angle_alpha   90.00
_cell.angle_beta   90.00
_cell.angle_gamma   90.00
#
_symmetry.space_group_name_H-M   'P 1'
#
loop_
_entity.id
_entity.type
_entity.pdbx_description
1 polymer ?
#
loop_
_entity_poly.entity_id
_entity_poly.type
_entity_poly.pdbx_seq_one_letter_code
_entity_poly.pdbx_strand_id
1 'polypeptide(L)'
;TCGLCKNKWNQITPEYKNEKSQSNEKFLKESKDKYPVIEGQEVIYLEYLSKKFDFSKYIERYSMPTPDIVSILFGANEFQICSYSEFDNELNKFICNLNNMIESIHKYNHKIKIIINFPICGGDQYSWGTQLGCKSSAKQYEYCIKMACSAITDLFDRRRNENIFVCPMLAVCDTVNGFQSDYIKSNIYSEHFERHITNWVHPSEIGYKQMGDALAGVIADICDN
;
A
#
# COMPACT_ATOMS: atom_id res chain seq x y z
N THR A 1 -5.61 14.63 15.61
CA THR A 1 -4.49 13.82 16.16
C THR A 1 -5.08 12.60 16.84
N CYS A 2 -4.96 11.43 16.18
CA CYS A 2 -5.49 10.16 16.69
C CYS A 2 -4.83 9.83 18.04
N GLY A 3 -5.63 9.80 19.11
CA GLY A 3 -5.14 9.49 20.47
C GLY A 3 -4.54 8.10 20.61
N LEU A 4 -4.92 7.15 19.74
CA LEU A 4 -4.35 5.80 19.65
C LEU A 4 -2.88 5.80 19.21
N CYS A 5 -2.49 6.68 18.29
CA CYS A 5 -1.11 6.80 17.86
C CYS A 5 -0.19 7.38 18.93
N LYS A 6 -0.66 8.36 19.72
CA LYS A 6 0.17 8.99 20.76
C LYS A 6 0.54 8.05 21.92
N ASN A 7 -0.38 7.19 22.36
CA ASN A 7 -0.17 6.35 23.54
C ASN A 7 0.75 5.12 23.27
N LYS A 8 0.81 4.60 22.05
CA LYS A 8 1.69 3.46 21.70
C LYS A 8 3.10 3.86 21.25
N TRP A 9 3.28 5.07 20.70
CA TRP A 9 4.61 5.56 20.30
C TRP A 9 5.58 5.71 21.47
N ASN A 10 5.09 6.06 22.66
CA ASN A 10 5.92 6.24 23.85
C ASN A 10 6.38 4.91 24.48
N GLN A 11 5.87 3.77 24.01
CA GLN A 11 6.24 2.44 24.50
C GLN A 11 7.26 1.69 23.62
N ILE A 12 7.71 2.30 22.51
CA ILE A 12 8.79 1.72 21.72
C ILE A 12 10.11 2.00 22.44
N THR A 13 10.70 0.95 23.01
CA THR A 13 11.94 1.05 23.76
C THR A 13 13.11 1.51 22.89
N PRO A 14 14.11 2.20 23.47
CA PRO A 14 15.34 2.60 22.77
C PRO A 14 16.07 1.42 22.10
N GLU A 15 15.96 0.23 22.66
CA GLU A 15 16.56 -1.01 22.15
C GLU A 15 15.98 -1.43 20.80
N TYR A 16 14.64 -1.37 20.62
CA TYR A 16 14.02 -1.66 19.32
C TYR A 16 14.44 -0.68 18.21
N LYS A 17 14.74 0.56 18.60
CA LYS A 17 15.27 1.56 17.65
C LYS A 17 16.70 1.23 17.23
N ASN A 18 17.52 0.69 18.14
CA ASN A 18 18.92 0.33 17.89
C ASN A 18 19.06 -0.94 17.04
N GLU A 19 18.29 -1.99 17.32
CA GLU A 19 18.31 -3.24 16.53
C GLU A 19 17.90 -3.01 15.09
N LYS A 20 16.89 -2.17 14.87
CA LYS A 20 16.42 -1.84 13.52
C LYS A 20 17.40 -0.94 12.76
N SER A 21 18.15 -0.09 13.45
CA SER A 21 19.24 0.71 12.88
C SER A 21 20.39 -0.18 12.41
N GLN A 22 20.84 -1.13 13.27
CA GLN A 22 21.92 -2.05 12.93
C GLN A 22 21.56 -3.01 11.81
N SER A 23 20.31 -3.51 11.74
CA SER A 23 19.85 -4.36 10.65
C SER A 23 19.78 -3.61 9.31
N ASN A 24 19.43 -2.33 9.34
CA ASN A 24 19.41 -1.46 8.17
C ASN A 24 20.81 -1.12 7.66
N GLU A 25 21.78 -0.87 8.56
CA GLU A 25 23.19 -0.66 8.18
C GLU A 25 23.82 -1.90 7.56
N LYS A 26 23.51 -3.08 8.09
CA LYS A 26 23.96 -4.37 7.52
C LYS A 26 23.36 -4.59 6.14
N PHE A 27 22.06 -4.38 5.96
CA PHE A 27 21.37 -4.49 4.68
C PHE A 27 21.90 -3.50 3.64
N LEU A 28 22.25 -2.28 4.06
CA LEU A 28 22.88 -1.27 3.21
C LEU A 28 24.26 -1.70 2.71
N LYS A 29 25.08 -2.27 3.60
CA LYS A 29 26.40 -2.75 3.24
C LYS A 29 26.31 -3.90 2.24
N GLU A 30 25.44 -4.88 2.51
CA GLU A 30 25.22 -6.04 1.63
C GLU A 30 24.60 -5.63 0.27
N SER A 31 23.76 -4.60 0.22
CA SER A 31 23.16 -4.13 -1.04
C SER A 31 24.14 -3.31 -1.90
N LYS A 32 25.03 -2.54 -1.29
CA LYS A 32 26.09 -1.80 -2.01
C LYS A 32 27.04 -2.75 -2.74
N ASP A 33 27.35 -3.88 -2.14
CA ASP A 33 28.24 -4.89 -2.73
C ASP A 33 27.55 -5.65 -3.88
N LYS A 34 26.23 -5.71 -3.90
CA LYS A 34 25.43 -6.47 -4.86
C LYS A 34 24.93 -5.65 -6.05
N TYR A 35 24.72 -4.36 -5.85
CA TYR A 35 24.20 -3.45 -6.86
C TYR A 35 25.09 -2.19 -6.93
N PRO A 36 25.90 -2.01 -8.00
CA PRO A 36 26.70 -0.81 -8.17
C PRO A 36 25.76 0.39 -8.21
N VAL A 37 25.98 1.31 -7.29
CA VAL A 37 25.19 2.54 -7.17
C VAL A 37 25.57 3.48 -8.31
N ILE A 38 24.61 3.85 -9.14
CA ILE A 38 24.79 4.89 -10.15
C ILE A 38 24.88 6.23 -9.41
N GLU A 39 25.88 7.04 -9.75
CA GLU A 39 26.10 8.36 -9.17
C GLU A 39 24.80 9.18 -9.16
N GLY A 40 24.40 9.68 -7.99
CA GLY A 40 23.10 10.34 -7.77
C GLY A 40 21.98 9.46 -7.19
N GLN A 41 22.10 8.12 -7.20
CA GLN A 41 21.11 7.23 -6.56
C GLN A 41 21.38 7.02 -5.05
N GLU A 42 22.57 7.29 -4.56
CA GLU A 42 22.92 7.16 -3.14
C GLU A 42 22.01 8.01 -2.24
N VAL A 43 21.65 9.20 -2.70
CA VAL A 43 20.78 10.11 -1.95
C VAL A 43 19.35 9.54 -1.81
N ILE A 44 18.84 8.86 -2.83
CA ILE A 44 17.52 8.24 -2.82
C ILE A 44 17.43 7.16 -1.73
N TYR A 45 18.47 6.33 -1.63
CA TYR A 45 18.50 5.22 -0.68
C TYR A 45 18.64 5.71 0.77
N LEU A 46 19.48 6.71 1.02
CA LEU A 46 19.68 7.30 2.35
C LEU A 46 18.46 8.07 2.83
N GLU A 47 17.72 8.75 1.95
CA GLU A 47 16.47 9.43 2.29
C GLU A 47 15.33 8.44 2.56
N TYR A 48 15.24 7.35 1.82
CA TYR A 48 14.32 6.25 2.11
C TYR A 48 14.55 5.66 3.50
N LEU A 49 15.81 5.57 3.94
CA LEU A 49 16.19 5.07 5.25
C LEU A 49 16.05 6.09 6.38
N SER A 50 16.04 7.39 6.08
CA SER A 50 15.84 8.44 7.10
C SER A 50 14.41 8.50 7.65
N LYS A 51 13.52 7.64 7.16
CA LYS A 51 12.15 7.38 7.65
C LYS A 51 11.19 8.57 7.69
N LYS A 52 11.48 9.66 7.01
CA LYS A 52 10.53 10.75 6.88
C LYS A 52 10.28 11.02 5.40
N PHE A 53 9.08 10.66 4.95
CA PHE A 53 8.61 11.13 3.66
C PHE A 53 8.53 12.66 3.69
N ASP A 54 9.19 13.29 2.74
CA ASP A 54 9.20 14.75 2.54
C ASP A 54 8.69 15.03 1.12
N PHE A 55 7.44 15.48 1.03
CA PHE A 55 6.79 15.72 -0.25
C PHE A 55 7.45 16.89 -1.02
N SER A 56 7.93 17.92 -0.31
CA SER A 56 8.63 19.04 -0.95
C SER A 56 9.87 18.56 -1.70
N LYS A 57 10.70 17.76 -1.02
CA LYS A 57 11.91 17.18 -1.64
C LYS A 57 11.59 16.22 -2.77
N TYR A 58 10.47 15.48 -2.67
CA TYR A 58 10.04 14.59 -3.74
C TYR A 58 9.68 15.38 -5.01
N ILE A 59 8.89 16.44 -4.89
CA ILE A 59 8.51 17.33 -5.99
C ILE A 59 9.75 18.00 -6.60
N GLU A 60 10.63 18.55 -5.76
CA GLU A 60 11.87 19.20 -6.19
C GLU A 60 12.80 18.25 -6.94
N ARG A 61 13.04 17.06 -6.39
CA ARG A 61 13.91 16.03 -7.00
C ARG A 61 13.50 15.67 -8.42
N TYR A 62 12.20 15.48 -8.65
CA TYR A 62 11.69 15.08 -9.95
C TYR A 62 11.29 16.26 -10.83
N SER A 63 11.57 17.50 -10.39
CA SER A 63 11.19 18.73 -11.09
C SER A 63 9.72 18.73 -11.52
N MET A 64 8.86 18.22 -10.64
CA MET A 64 7.41 18.08 -10.92
C MET A 64 6.71 19.40 -10.65
N PRO A 65 5.71 19.77 -11.47
CA PRO A 65 4.80 20.85 -11.12
C PRO A 65 4.02 20.48 -9.85
N THR A 66 3.60 21.49 -9.08
CA THR A 66 2.70 21.25 -7.94
C THR A 66 1.42 20.58 -8.42
N PRO A 67 1.07 19.37 -7.93
CA PRO A 67 -0.15 18.70 -8.34
C PRO A 67 -1.36 19.32 -7.64
N ASP A 68 -2.52 19.26 -8.31
CA ASP A 68 -3.81 19.58 -7.69
C ASP A 68 -4.36 18.40 -6.88
N ILE A 69 -4.06 17.18 -7.32
CA ILE A 69 -4.53 15.93 -6.70
C ILE A 69 -3.37 14.98 -6.53
N VAL A 70 -3.29 14.34 -5.36
CA VAL A 70 -2.38 13.23 -5.06
C VAL A 70 -3.19 11.98 -4.73
N SER A 71 -3.01 10.92 -5.51
CA SER A 71 -3.65 9.62 -5.27
C SER A 71 -2.64 8.66 -4.63
N ILE A 72 -3.03 8.07 -3.49
CA ILE A 72 -2.18 7.16 -2.69
C ILE A 72 -2.80 5.77 -2.71
N LEU A 73 -2.06 4.78 -3.20
CA LEU A 73 -2.45 3.36 -3.19
C LEU A 73 -1.33 2.54 -2.55
N PHE A 74 -1.49 2.23 -1.26
CA PHE A 74 -0.59 1.39 -0.47
C PHE A 74 -1.37 0.39 0.37
N GLY A 75 -0.69 -0.54 1.03
CA GLY A 75 -1.26 -1.50 1.97
C GLY A 75 -1.19 -2.95 1.51
N ALA A 76 -1.26 -3.21 0.21
CA ALA A 76 -1.23 -4.59 -0.30
C ALA A 76 0.06 -5.32 0.12
N ASN A 77 1.22 -4.72 -0.08
CA ASN A 77 2.52 -5.31 0.24
C ASN A 77 2.75 -5.40 1.75
N GLU A 78 2.36 -4.37 2.51
CA GLU A 78 2.50 -4.31 3.95
C GLU A 78 1.76 -5.46 4.63
N PHE A 79 0.53 -5.73 4.20
CA PHE A 79 -0.30 -6.79 4.79
C PHE A 79 0.02 -8.18 4.25
N GLN A 80 0.59 -8.28 3.03
CA GLN A 80 1.03 -9.54 2.45
C GLN A 80 2.14 -10.21 3.27
N ILE A 81 3.11 -9.43 3.74
CA ILE A 81 4.30 -9.94 4.42
C ILE A 81 4.15 -10.03 5.94
N CYS A 82 3.08 -9.50 6.53
CA CYS A 82 2.83 -9.65 7.96
C CYS A 82 2.15 -11.00 8.27
N SER A 83 2.42 -11.54 9.45
CA SER A 83 1.60 -12.66 9.96
C SER A 83 0.25 -12.14 10.43
N TYR A 84 -0.77 -13.02 10.42
CA TYR A 84 -2.10 -12.66 10.89
C TYR A 84 -2.11 -12.15 12.34
N SER A 85 -1.27 -12.71 13.20
CA SER A 85 -1.12 -12.27 14.60
C SER A 85 -0.47 -10.89 14.76
N GLU A 86 0.28 -10.42 13.74
CA GLU A 86 0.93 -9.11 13.74
C GLU A 86 0.08 -8.02 13.09
N PHE A 87 -1.07 -8.39 12.50
CA PHE A 87 -1.86 -7.50 11.66
C PHE A 87 -2.26 -6.19 12.34
N ASP A 88 -2.76 -6.23 13.58
CA ASP A 88 -3.17 -5.02 14.28
C ASP A 88 -2.02 -4.02 14.45
N ASN A 89 -0.82 -4.53 14.69
CA ASN A 89 0.37 -3.70 14.81
C ASN A 89 0.79 -3.12 13.44
N GLU A 90 0.74 -3.91 12.38
CA GLU A 90 1.05 -3.44 11.03
C GLU A 90 -0.01 -2.46 10.51
N LEU A 91 -1.30 -2.68 10.80
CA LEU A 91 -2.36 -1.73 10.49
C LEU A 91 -2.14 -0.39 11.18
N ASN A 92 -1.80 -0.40 12.47
CA ASN A 92 -1.49 0.84 13.20
C ASN A 92 -0.28 1.57 12.59
N LYS A 93 0.78 0.86 12.21
CA LYS A 93 1.95 1.45 11.52
C LYS A 93 1.56 2.03 10.16
N PHE A 94 0.77 1.29 9.39
CA PHE A 94 0.28 1.72 8.08
C PHE A 94 -0.51 3.03 8.21
N ILE A 95 -1.48 3.11 9.12
CA ILE A 95 -2.28 4.31 9.36
C ILE A 95 -1.41 5.49 9.83
N CYS A 96 -0.43 5.25 10.71
CA CYS A 96 0.50 6.30 11.14
C CYS A 96 1.35 6.82 9.96
N ASN A 97 1.85 5.93 9.11
CA ASN A 97 2.63 6.32 7.93
C ASN A 97 1.78 7.09 6.92
N LEU A 98 0.54 6.66 6.72
CA LEU A 98 -0.41 7.36 5.83
C LEU A 98 -0.71 8.78 6.33
N ASN A 99 -0.95 8.96 7.64
CA ASN A 99 -1.12 10.29 8.22
C ASN A 99 0.15 11.16 8.07
N ASN A 100 1.34 10.60 8.26
CA ASN A 100 2.60 11.32 8.06
C ASN A 100 2.76 11.79 6.60
N MET A 101 2.34 10.96 5.62
CA MET A 101 2.34 11.36 4.21
C MET A 101 1.36 12.49 3.94
N ILE A 102 0.13 12.39 4.45
CA ILE A 102 -0.88 13.44 4.34
C ILE A 102 -0.38 14.75 4.93
N GLU A 103 0.18 14.71 6.13
CA GLU A 103 0.76 15.89 6.80
C GLU A 103 1.90 16.52 5.98
N SER A 104 2.77 15.69 5.38
CA SER A 104 3.86 16.16 4.53
C SER A 104 3.35 16.84 3.25
N ILE A 105 2.32 16.28 2.61
CA ILE A 105 1.69 16.86 1.43
C ILE A 105 1.01 18.18 1.78
N HIS A 106 0.20 18.22 2.84
CA HIS A 106 -0.52 19.43 3.25
C HIS A 106 0.41 20.51 3.82
N LYS A 107 1.55 20.14 4.40
CA LYS A 107 2.60 21.10 4.78
C LYS A 107 3.20 21.79 3.56
N TYR A 108 3.36 21.08 2.45
CA TYR A 108 3.82 21.66 1.19
C TYR A 108 2.75 22.57 0.58
N ASN A 109 1.53 22.07 0.43
CA ASN A 109 0.39 22.86 -0.05
C ASN A 109 -0.93 22.23 0.45
N HIS A 110 -1.61 22.91 1.38
CA HIS A 110 -2.88 22.45 1.98
C HIS A 110 -4.06 22.41 1.01
N LYS A 111 -3.93 22.98 -0.18
CA LYS A 111 -4.96 22.95 -1.23
C LYS A 111 -4.91 21.65 -2.05
N ILE A 112 -3.84 20.88 -1.96
CA ILE A 112 -3.74 19.60 -2.65
C ILE A 112 -4.84 18.67 -2.11
N LYS A 113 -5.64 18.15 -3.01
CA LYS A 113 -6.65 17.14 -2.72
C LYS A 113 -6.00 15.76 -2.68
N ILE A 114 -6.21 15.01 -1.60
CA ILE A 114 -5.56 13.70 -1.40
C ILE A 114 -6.62 12.60 -1.49
N ILE A 115 -6.42 11.65 -2.39
CA ILE A 115 -7.28 10.48 -2.55
C ILE A 115 -6.57 9.27 -1.97
N ILE A 116 -7.15 8.67 -0.92
CA ILE A 116 -6.68 7.43 -0.32
C ILE A 116 -7.44 6.28 -0.95
N ASN A 117 -6.73 5.44 -1.69
CA ASN A 117 -7.33 4.29 -2.35
C ASN A 117 -7.29 3.07 -1.43
N PHE A 118 -8.35 2.26 -1.46
CA PHE A 118 -8.34 0.97 -0.80
C PHE A 118 -7.29 0.06 -1.42
N PRO A 119 -6.48 -0.64 -0.60
CA PRO A 119 -5.66 -1.72 -1.09
C PRO A 119 -6.54 -2.80 -1.70
N ILE A 120 -6.04 -3.44 -2.75
CA ILE A 120 -6.73 -4.51 -3.47
C ILE A 120 -6.06 -5.85 -3.25
N CYS A 121 -6.81 -6.93 -3.42
CA CYS A 121 -6.29 -8.30 -3.41
C CYS A 121 -7.03 -9.17 -4.43
N GLY A 122 -6.31 -10.10 -5.03
CA GLY A 122 -6.93 -11.19 -5.80
C GLY A 122 -7.57 -12.21 -4.87
N GLY A 123 -8.65 -12.86 -5.34
CA GLY A 123 -9.51 -13.72 -4.52
C GLY A 123 -9.21 -15.21 -4.58
N ASP A 124 -8.14 -15.67 -5.26
CA ASP A 124 -7.86 -17.10 -5.45
C ASP A 124 -6.71 -17.57 -4.57
N GLN A 125 -6.88 -18.76 -3.98
CA GLN A 125 -5.86 -19.38 -3.14
C GLN A 125 -4.73 -20.06 -3.94
N TYR A 126 -4.92 -20.31 -5.22
CA TYR A 126 -4.03 -21.16 -6.02
C TYR A 126 -2.67 -20.51 -6.26
N SER A 127 -2.64 -19.22 -6.51
CA SER A 127 -1.40 -18.47 -6.70
C SER A 127 -0.85 -17.86 -5.41
N TRP A 128 -1.50 -18.12 -4.29
CA TRP A 128 -1.04 -17.70 -2.98
C TRP A 128 0.00 -18.67 -2.43
N GLY A 129 1.11 -18.15 -1.90
CA GLY A 129 2.06 -19.03 -1.25
C GLY A 129 3.36 -18.40 -0.80
N THR A 130 4.20 -19.27 -0.26
CA THR A 130 5.52 -18.94 0.31
C THR A 130 6.50 -18.35 -0.69
N GLN A 131 6.31 -18.58 -1.99
CA GLN A 131 7.15 -18.03 -3.06
C GLN A 131 7.19 -16.49 -3.05
N LEU A 132 6.12 -15.86 -2.55
CA LEU A 132 5.98 -14.42 -2.45
C LEU A 132 6.20 -13.87 -1.04
N GLY A 133 6.71 -14.70 -0.12
CA GLY A 133 6.95 -14.31 1.27
C GLY A 133 5.68 -14.14 2.11
N CYS A 134 4.55 -14.71 1.66
CA CYS A 134 3.30 -14.63 2.40
C CYS A 134 3.39 -15.42 3.70
N LYS A 135 3.07 -14.79 4.83
CA LYS A 135 3.09 -15.40 6.17
C LYS A 135 1.72 -15.85 6.66
N SER A 136 0.66 -15.43 5.99
CA SER A 136 -0.72 -15.77 6.30
C SER A 136 -1.38 -16.53 5.16
N SER A 137 -2.50 -17.21 5.40
CA SER A 137 -3.29 -17.81 4.33
C SER A 137 -3.99 -16.75 3.49
N ALA A 138 -4.44 -17.11 2.27
CA ALA A 138 -5.19 -16.22 1.39
C ALA A 138 -6.43 -15.63 2.09
N LYS A 139 -7.18 -16.44 2.85
CA LYS A 139 -8.35 -15.96 3.63
C LYS A 139 -7.96 -14.96 4.72
N GLN A 140 -6.84 -15.20 5.40
CA GLN A 140 -6.35 -14.28 6.43
C GLN A 140 -5.92 -12.95 5.80
N TYR A 141 -5.23 -13.00 4.66
CA TYR A 141 -4.85 -11.79 3.93
C TYR A 141 -6.07 -11.00 3.44
N GLU A 142 -7.06 -11.69 2.83
CA GLU A 142 -8.32 -11.06 2.41
C GLU A 142 -9.02 -10.37 3.60
N TYR A 143 -9.06 -11.02 4.75
CA TYR A 143 -9.58 -10.43 5.97
C TYR A 143 -8.79 -9.18 6.39
N CYS A 144 -7.46 -9.25 6.38
CA CYS A 144 -6.60 -8.11 6.69
C CYS A 144 -6.85 -6.91 5.76
N ILE A 145 -6.98 -7.15 4.46
CA ILE A 145 -7.29 -6.11 3.48
C ILE A 145 -8.67 -5.48 3.76
N LYS A 146 -9.70 -6.28 4.04
CA LYS A 146 -11.03 -5.77 4.40
C LYS A 146 -11.01 -4.92 5.66
N MET A 147 -10.28 -5.36 6.68
CA MET A 147 -10.11 -4.59 7.92
C MET A 147 -9.33 -3.29 7.70
N ALA A 148 -8.32 -3.30 6.84
CA ALA A 148 -7.60 -2.09 6.46
C ALA A 148 -8.52 -1.10 5.71
N CYS A 149 -9.36 -1.57 4.79
CA CYS A 149 -10.35 -0.73 4.10
C CYS A 149 -11.36 -0.12 5.08
N SER A 150 -11.85 -0.91 6.06
CA SER A 150 -12.72 -0.38 7.12
C SER A 150 -12.04 0.72 7.92
N ALA A 151 -10.79 0.49 8.35
CA ALA A 151 -10.02 1.49 9.09
C ALA A 151 -9.77 2.77 8.27
N ILE A 152 -9.49 2.65 6.97
CA ILE A 152 -9.36 3.80 6.07
C ILE A 152 -10.67 4.58 6.01
N THR A 153 -11.81 3.89 5.84
CA THR A 153 -13.13 4.53 5.81
C THR A 153 -13.40 5.27 7.12
N ASP A 154 -13.26 4.62 8.26
CA ASP A 154 -13.55 5.17 9.56
C ASP A 154 -12.71 6.43 9.90
N LEU A 155 -11.47 6.46 9.42
CA LEU A 155 -10.51 7.50 9.76
C LEU A 155 -10.46 8.65 8.76
N PHE A 156 -10.79 8.42 7.49
CA PHE A 156 -10.54 9.39 6.43
C PHE A 156 -11.78 9.84 5.65
N ASP A 157 -12.86 9.04 5.57
CA ASP A 157 -14.02 9.38 4.74
C ASP A 157 -14.74 10.69 5.19
N ARG A 158 -14.64 11.01 6.48
CA ARG A 158 -15.22 12.24 7.06
C ARG A 158 -14.31 13.47 6.98
N ARG A 159 -13.16 13.37 6.33
CA ARG A 159 -12.15 14.44 6.28
C ARG A 159 -12.16 15.22 4.95
N ARG A 160 -13.27 15.22 4.24
CA ARG A 160 -13.43 15.97 2.96
C ARG A 160 -13.19 17.47 3.13
N ASN A 161 -13.54 18.05 4.26
CA ASN A 161 -13.25 19.45 4.60
C ASN A 161 -11.74 19.73 4.79
N GLU A 162 -10.92 18.69 4.92
CA GLU A 162 -9.46 18.76 4.96
C GLU A 162 -8.83 18.40 3.59
N ASN A 163 -9.62 18.37 2.50
CA ASN A 163 -9.20 17.91 1.18
C ASN A 163 -8.71 16.45 1.16
N ILE A 164 -9.28 15.58 1.99
CA ILE A 164 -8.98 14.15 2.03
C ILE A 164 -10.21 13.36 1.59
N PHE A 165 -10.04 12.47 0.65
CA PHE A 165 -11.08 11.68 0.00
C PHE A 165 -10.70 10.21 0.02
N VAL A 166 -11.69 9.31 0.03
CA VAL A 166 -11.48 7.87 -0.03
C VAL A 166 -12.00 7.33 -1.35
N CYS A 167 -11.20 6.49 -2.02
CA CYS A 167 -11.62 5.78 -3.22
C CYS A 167 -11.77 4.29 -2.89
N PRO A 168 -13.00 3.74 -2.95
CA PRO A 168 -13.29 2.35 -2.57
C PRO A 168 -12.93 1.35 -3.68
N MET A 169 -11.70 1.36 -4.19
CA MET A 169 -11.28 0.51 -5.32
C MET A 169 -11.59 -0.96 -5.13
N LEU A 170 -11.41 -1.50 -3.90
CA LEU A 170 -11.71 -2.90 -3.62
C LEU A 170 -13.19 -3.25 -3.82
N ALA A 171 -14.09 -2.30 -3.57
CA ALA A 171 -15.53 -2.54 -3.69
C ALA A 171 -16.01 -2.67 -5.15
N VAL A 172 -15.23 -2.16 -6.10
CA VAL A 172 -15.58 -2.17 -7.53
C VAL A 172 -14.66 -3.06 -8.35
N CYS A 173 -13.52 -3.47 -7.81
CA CYS A 173 -12.61 -4.39 -8.48
C CYS A 173 -13.13 -5.84 -8.37
N ASP A 174 -13.32 -6.49 -9.52
CA ASP A 174 -13.66 -7.91 -9.56
C ASP A 174 -12.41 -8.72 -9.17
N THR A 175 -12.41 -9.21 -7.94
CA THR A 175 -11.27 -9.98 -7.37
C THR A 175 -11.07 -11.35 -8.04
N VAL A 176 -12.04 -11.83 -8.83
CA VAL A 176 -11.95 -13.09 -9.56
C VAL A 176 -11.58 -12.86 -11.03
N ASN A 177 -12.33 -12.02 -11.76
CA ASN A 177 -12.13 -11.85 -13.20
C ASN A 177 -11.21 -10.66 -13.53
N GLY A 178 -10.97 -9.79 -12.58
CA GLY A 178 -10.05 -8.65 -12.71
C GLY A 178 -8.56 -9.01 -12.55
N PHE A 179 -8.22 -10.31 -12.43
CA PHE A 179 -6.83 -10.76 -12.29
C PHE A 179 -6.46 -11.74 -13.40
N GLN A 180 -5.16 -11.81 -13.71
CA GLN A 180 -4.63 -12.73 -14.71
C GLN A 180 -4.91 -14.18 -14.29
N SER A 181 -5.36 -15.00 -15.21
CA SER A 181 -5.76 -16.37 -14.93
C SER A 181 -5.53 -17.29 -16.12
N ASP A 182 -5.30 -18.56 -15.84
CA ASP A 182 -5.21 -19.64 -16.81
C ASP A 182 -6.22 -20.73 -16.48
N TYR A 183 -6.53 -21.55 -17.49
CA TYR A 183 -7.35 -22.75 -17.32
C TYR A 183 -6.42 -23.94 -17.11
N ILE A 184 -6.53 -24.58 -15.95
CA ILE A 184 -5.71 -25.71 -15.53
C ILE A 184 -6.60 -26.93 -15.37
N LYS A 185 -6.16 -28.11 -15.79
CA LYS A 185 -6.89 -29.37 -15.56
C LYS A 185 -7.08 -29.56 -14.04
N SER A 186 -8.29 -29.89 -13.60
CA SER A 186 -8.59 -30.13 -12.17
C SER A 186 -7.75 -31.25 -11.56
N ASN A 187 -7.31 -32.22 -12.37
CA ASN A 187 -6.25 -33.18 -12.07
C ASN A 187 -5.71 -33.80 -13.37
N ILE A 188 -4.62 -34.57 -13.27
CA ILE A 188 -3.92 -35.15 -14.42
C ILE A 188 -4.75 -36.09 -15.28
N TYR A 189 -5.85 -36.67 -14.72
CA TYR A 189 -6.74 -37.59 -15.40
C TYR A 189 -8.06 -36.95 -15.85
N SER A 190 -8.27 -35.68 -15.51
CA SER A 190 -9.52 -34.99 -15.81
C SER A 190 -9.44 -34.32 -17.19
N GLU A 191 -10.56 -34.34 -17.92
CA GLU A 191 -10.78 -33.47 -19.09
C GLU A 191 -11.46 -32.16 -18.69
N HIS A 192 -11.78 -31.98 -17.40
CA HIS A 192 -12.33 -30.74 -16.87
C HIS A 192 -11.23 -29.74 -16.56
N PHE A 193 -11.43 -28.49 -16.99
CA PHE A 193 -10.54 -27.36 -16.73
C PHE A 193 -11.19 -26.39 -15.76
N GLU A 194 -10.42 -25.95 -14.80
CA GLU A 194 -10.81 -24.91 -13.84
C GLU A 194 -9.99 -23.66 -14.09
N ARG A 195 -10.60 -22.51 -13.90
CA ARG A 195 -9.93 -21.24 -14.02
C ARG A 195 -9.20 -20.91 -12.71
N HIS A 196 -7.90 -20.66 -12.79
CA HIS A 196 -7.06 -20.27 -11.67
C HIS A 196 -6.38 -18.94 -11.90
N ILE A 197 -6.37 -18.08 -10.88
CA ILE A 197 -5.62 -16.83 -10.91
C ILE A 197 -4.13 -17.17 -10.85
N THR A 198 -3.35 -16.69 -11.81
CA THR A 198 -1.90 -16.91 -11.91
C THR A 198 -1.10 -15.76 -11.28
N ASN A 199 -1.72 -14.58 -11.16
CA ASN A 199 -1.12 -13.41 -10.51
C ASN A 199 -2.18 -12.70 -9.67
N TRP A 200 -2.19 -12.96 -8.37
CA TRP A 200 -3.15 -12.36 -7.43
C TRP A 200 -2.70 -10.98 -6.91
N VAL A 201 -1.46 -10.55 -7.20
CA VAL A 201 -0.90 -9.25 -6.78
C VAL A 201 -1.26 -8.16 -7.78
N HIS A 202 -1.09 -8.48 -9.08
CA HIS A 202 -1.28 -7.50 -10.14
C HIS A 202 -2.57 -7.80 -10.91
N PRO A 203 -3.53 -6.87 -10.94
CA PRO A 203 -4.72 -7.00 -11.76
C PRO A 203 -4.40 -7.22 -13.24
N SER A 204 -5.33 -7.80 -13.97
CA SER A 204 -5.35 -7.82 -15.43
C SER A 204 -5.70 -6.42 -15.97
N GLU A 205 -5.66 -6.25 -17.30
CA GLU A 205 -6.11 -5.03 -17.95
C GLU A 205 -7.53 -4.64 -17.51
N ILE A 206 -8.44 -5.62 -17.40
CA ILE A 206 -9.83 -5.40 -16.95
C ILE A 206 -9.84 -4.90 -15.50
N GLY A 207 -9.04 -5.50 -14.62
CA GLY A 207 -8.96 -5.07 -13.23
C GLY A 207 -8.39 -3.66 -13.09
N TYR A 208 -7.32 -3.35 -13.81
CA TYR A 208 -6.79 -1.98 -13.83
C TYR A 208 -7.78 -0.97 -14.39
N LYS A 209 -8.57 -1.35 -15.39
CA LYS A 209 -9.64 -0.48 -15.91
C LYS A 209 -10.69 -0.21 -14.83
N GLN A 210 -11.15 -1.22 -14.11
CA GLN A 210 -12.10 -1.05 -13.00
C GLN A 210 -11.57 -0.12 -11.92
N MET A 211 -10.28 -0.27 -11.55
CA MET A 211 -9.62 0.64 -10.60
C MET A 211 -9.56 2.07 -11.14
N GLY A 212 -9.24 2.23 -12.42
CA GLY A 212 -9.20 3.52 -13.09
C GLY A 212 -10.57 4.19 -13.13
N ASP A 213 -11.62 3.44 -13.44
CA ASP A 213 -13.01 3.92 -13.47
C ASP A 213 -13.46 4.38 -12.06
N ALA A 214 -13.10 3.63 -11.00
CA ALA A 214 -13.37 4.03 -9.61
C ALA A 214 -12.67 5.35 -9.24
N LEU A 215 -11.38 5.45 -9.57
CA LEU A 215 -10.61 6.67 -9.30
C LEU A 215 -11.14 7.86 -10.10
N ALA A 216 -11.47 7.67 -11.37
CA ALA A 216 -12.06 8.72 -12.21
C ALA A 216 -13.38 9.24 -11.66
N GLY A 217 -14.24 8.35 -11.12
CA GLY A 217 -15.48 8.75 -10.46
C GLY A 217 -15.24 9.65 -9.23
N VAL A 218 -14.24 9.31 -8.40
CA VAL A 218 -13.88 10.14 -7.24
C VAL A 218 -13.29 11.49 -7.69
N ILE A 219 -12.45 11.50 -8.73
CA ILE A 219 -11.88 12.75 -9.27
C ILE A 219 -12.99 13.65 -9.82
N ALA A 220 -13.97 13.10 -10.55
CA ALA A 220 -15.11 13.85 -11.04
C ALA A 220 -15.90 14.50 -9.88
N ASP A 221 -16.27 13.73 -8.85
CA ASP A 221 -16.94 14.24 -7.65
C ASP A 221 -16.15 15.38 -6.97
N ILE A 222 -14.81 15.27 -6.94
CA ILE A 222 -13.92 16.30 -6.39
C ILE A 222 -13.89 17.57 -7.24
N CYS A 223 -13.99 17.45 -8.57
CA CYS A 223 -13.90 18.59 -9.47
C CYS A 223 -15.23 19.32 -9.63
N ASP A 224 -16.36 18.65 -9.43
CA ASP A 224 -17.70 19.21 -9.57
C ASP A 224 -18.17 19.95 -8.32
N ASN A 225 -17.49 19.76 -7.17
CA ASN A 225 -17.76 20.39 -5.87
C ASN A 225 -16.64 21.34 -5.46
#